data_40a09d57b5636ca5e6358db399d693f1
#
_entry.id   40a09d57b5636ca5e6358db399d693f1
#
_cell.length_a   1.000
_cell.length_b   1.000
_cell.length_c   1.000
_cell.angle_alpha   90.00
_cell.angle_beta   90.00
_cell.angle_gamma   90.00
#
_symmetry.space_group_name_H-M   'P 1'
#
loop_
_entity.id
_entity.type
_entity.pdbx_description
1 polymer ?
#
loop_
_entity_poly.entity_id
_entity_poly.type
_entity_poly.pdbx_seq_one_letter_code
_entity_poly.pdbx_strand_id
1 'polypeptide(L)'
;AGLIESLLAQNYPSELFDIWVLPNNCTDHTADAARHAGGKVLEMPTSIHSKGAALQYAANTLLHGSRYYDAFCVFDADNEVDPAFLSEMNQALSRSAIVKSRILAKNRMQAGISACYEIYFCTANHFLNRAREALGLSARVIGPGFAIRRDLLEALGGFPCCTLAEDAELYAACLTHGVRIGYCESAVTYDEEPVTWRASLVQRRRWMSGIMQVSRLTLPKLFRNFLRRPSLNRLDGMLQLAFPFLQALTPF
;
A
#
# COMPACT_ATOMS: atom_id res chain seq x y z
N ALA A 1 7.72 15.61 -8.23
CA ALA A 1 6.79 16.69 -8.60
C ALA A 1 5.41 16.11 -8.94
N GLY A 2 5.27 15.19 -9.89
CA GLY A 2 3.97 14.72 -10.40
C GLY A 2 2.98 14.23 -9.35
N LEU A 3 3.40 13.45 -8.35
CA LEU A 3 2.52 13.02 -7.26
C LEU A 3 1.98 14.21 -6.46
N ILE A 4 2.84 15.16 -6.05
CA ILE A 4 2.42 16.32 -5.27
C ILE A 4 1.44 17.16 -6.10
N GLU A 5 1.72 17.38 -7.37
CA GLU A 5 0.85 18.11 -8.31
C GLU A 5 -0.52 17.43 -8.44
N SER A 6 -0.57 16.10 -8.62
CA SER A 6 -1.82 15.36 -8.70
C SER A 6 -2.60 15.35 -7.37
N LEU A 7 -1.92 15.42 -6.23
CA LEU A 7 -2.54 15.55 -4.91
C LEU A 7 -3.06 16.98 -4.66
N LEU A 8 -2.37 18.02 -5.13
CA LEU A 8 -2.86 19.39 -5.04
C LEU A 8 -4.06 19.66 -5.97
N ALA A 9 -4.20 18.87 -7.03
CA ALA A 9 -5.31 18.96 -7.99
C ALA A 9 -6.54 18.09 -7.59
N GLN A 10 -6.61 17.61 -6.36
CA GLN A 10 -7.74 16.79 -5.90
C GLN A 10 -9.04 17.58 -5.80
N ASN A 11 -10.16 16.96 -6.19
CA ASN A 11 -11.52 17.43 -5.94
C ASN A 11 -11.89 17.21 -4.46
N TYR A 12 -11.11 17.79 -3.56
CA TYR A 12 -11.24 17.65 -2.11
C TYR A 12 -10.76 18.95 -1.45
N PRO A 13 -11.42 19.44 -0.36
CA PRO A 13 -11.02 20.71 0.27
C PRO A 13 -9.56 20.68 0.74
N SER A 14 -8.76 21.62 0.26
CA SER A 14 -7.31 21.66 0.49
C SER A 14 -6.92 21.82 1.96
N GLU A 15 -7.79 22.44 2.76
CA GLU A 15 -7.61 22.61 4.20
C GLU A 15 -7.80 21.32 5.00
N LEU A 16 -8.40 20.29 4.41
CA LEU A 16 -8.69 19.02 5.06
C LEU A 16 -7.56 17.98 4.91
N PHE A 17 -6.53 18.25 4.12
CA PHE A 17 -5.40 17.32 3.98
C PHE A 17 -4.06 18.04 3.97
N ASP A 18 -3.02 17.28 4.27
CA ASP A 18 -1.63 17.69 4.14
C ASP A 18 -0.86 16.64 3.34
N ILE A 19 0.10 17.09 2.54
CA ILE A 19 1.00 16.22 1.79
C ILE A 19 2.33 16.16 2.53
N TRP A 20 2.64 15.00 3.11
CA TRP A 20 3.90 14.76 3.80
C TRP A 20 4.84 13.94 2.93
N VAL A 21 6.02 14.47 2.68
CA VAL A 21 7.09 13.79 1.95
C VAL A 21 8.14 13.29 2.92
N LEU A 22 8.53 12.02 2.75
CA LEU A 22 9.47 11.29 3.60
C LEU A 22 10.76 11.01 2.81
N PRO A 23 11.72 11.98 2.73
CA PRO A 23 12.96 11.78 1.99
C PRO A 23 13.87 10.83 2.77
N ASN A 24 13.82 9.54 2.45
CA ASN A 24 14.58 8.51 3.15
C ASN A 24 15.92 8.23 2.45
N ASN A 25 17.03 8.60 3.08
CA ASN A 25 18.39 8.45 2.56
C ASN A 25 18.63 9.14 1.19
N CYS A 26 17.90 10.22 0.91
CA CYS A 26 18.14 11.04 -0.27
C CYS A 26 19.41 11.87 -0.09
N THR A 27 20.32 11.80 -1.07
CA THR A 27 21.55 12.59 -1.13
C THR A 27 21.49 13.73 -2.13
N ASP A 28 20.33 13.90 -2.75
CA ASP A 28 20.01 14.89 -3.76
C ASP A 28 19.07 15.99 -3.21
N HIS A 29 18.59 16.86 -4.08
CA HIS A 29 17.65 17.96 -3.75
C HIS A 29 16.18 17.50 -3.63
N THR A 30 15.90 16.23 -3.33
CA THR A 30 14.52 15.70 -3.22
C THR A 30 13.69 16.47 -2.19
N ALA A 31 14.24 16.77 -1.01
CA ALA A 31 13.53 17.51 0.03
C ALA A 31 13.16 18.93 -0.41
N ASP A 32 14.09 19.63 -1.07
CA ASP A 32 13.85 20.99 -1.56
C ASP A 32 12.84 20.99 -2.70
N ALA A 33 12.95 20.04 -3.63
CA ALA A 33 11.98 19.86 -4.70
C ALA A 33 10.56 19.60 -4.15
N ALA A 34 10.44 18.80 -3.09
CA ALA A 34 9.17 18.54 -2.43
C ALA A 34 8.56 19.80 -1.79
N ARG A 35 9.37 20.60 -1.09
CA ARG A 35 8.93 21.89 -0.51
C ARG A 35 8.48 22.88 -1.59
N HIS A 36 9.25 23.01 -2.67
CA HIS A 36 8.90 23.89 -3.80
C HIS A 36 7.60 23.45 -4.50
N ALA A 37 7.32 22.15 -4.55
CA ALA A 37 6.09 21.61 -5.10
C ALA A 37 4.88 21.74 -4.14
N GLY A 38 5.04 22.27 -2.91
CA GLY A 38 3.97 22.45 -1.93
C GLY A 38 3.80 21.33 -0.92
N GLY A 39 4.71 20.35 -0.89
CA GLY A 39 4.73 19.28 0.11
C GLY A 39 5.41 19.70 1.42
N LYS A 40 4.92 19.18 2.53
CA LYS A 40 5.58 19.27 3.84
C LYS A 40 6.62 18.15 3.93
N VAL A 41 7.84 18.49 4.32
CA VAL A 41 8.92 17.50 4.45
C VAL A 41 9.06 17.09 5.90
N LEU A 42 9.00 15.79 6.15
CA LEU A 42 9.36 15.21 7.44
C LEU A 42 10.80 14.69 7.36
N GLU A 43 11.71 15.38 8.04
CA GLU A 43 13.11 14.99 8.07
C GLU A 43 13.28 13.61 8.71
N MET A 44 14.01 12.73 8.02
CA MET A 44 14.23 11.35 8.42
C MET A 44 15.56 11.20 9.17
N PRO A 45 15.59 10.47 10.31
CA PRO A 45 16.85 10.05 10.92
C PRO A 45 17.66 9.17 9.96
N THR A 46 18.97 9.38 9.92
CA THR A 46 19.90 8.63 9.06
C THR A 46 19.95 7.12 9.35
N SER A 47 19.46 6.70 10.52
CA SER A 47 19.36 5.30 10.91
C SER A 47 18.21 4.54 10.25
N ILE A 48 17.30 5.22 9.53
CA ILE A 48 16.17 4.61 8.86
C ILE A 48 16.58 4.20 7.44
N HIS A 49 16.54 2.89 7.15
CA HIS A 49 17.02 2.34 5.88
C HIS A 49 15.95 1.62 5.05
N SER A 50 14.70 1.55 5.52
CA SER A 50 13.59 0.90 4.79
C SER A 50 12.36 1.79 4.71
N LYS A 51 11.51 1.55 3.69
CA LYS A 51 10.22 2.23 3.52
C LYS A 51 9.31 1.97 4.72
N GLY A 52 9.21 0.72 5.19
CA GLY A 52 8.40 0.38 6.37
C GLY A 52 8.83 1.15 7.62
N ALA A 53 10.15 1.24 7.88
CA ALA A 53 10.67 2.02 9.01
C ALA A 53 10.41 3.52 8.86
N ALA A 54 10.47 4.06 7.63
CA ALA A 54 10.13 5.45 7.36
C ALA A 54 8.64 5.73 7.62
N LEU A 55 7.75 4.85 7.16
CA LEU A 55 6.31 4.93 7.44
C LEU A 55 6.02 4.82 8.94
N GLN A 56 6.69 3.93 9.65
CA GLN A 56 6.54 3.79 11.10
C GLN A 56 6.99 5.06 11.85
N TYR A 57 8.12 5.65 11.45
CA TYR A 57 8.60 6.90 12.02
C TYR A 57 7.60 8.04 11.77
N ALA A 58 7.10 8.16 10.53
CA ALA A 58 6.11 9.15 10.16
C ALA A 58 4.80 8.97 10.94
N ALA A 59 4.31 7.73 11.07
CA ALA A 59 3.12 7.42 11.85
C ALA A 59 3.30 7.88 13.31
N ASN A 60 4.40 7.50 13.95
CA ASN A 60 4.69 7.91 15.33
C ASN A 60 4.74 9.43 15.48
N THR A 61 5.36 10.14 14.56
CA THR A 61 5.45 11.60 14.59
C THR A 61 4.10 12.28 14.38
N LEU A 62 3.33 11.82 13.39
CA LEU A 62 2.06 12.45 13.01
C LEU A 62 0.90 12.08 13.95
N LEU A 63 0.90 10.88 14.53
CA LEU A 63 -0.09 10.47 15.53
C LEU A 63 0.02 11.27 16.83
N HIS A 64 1.23 11.72 17.19
CA HIS A 64 1.49 12.51 18.39
C HIS A 64 1.72 14.00 18.09
N GLY A 65 1.57 14.42 16.84
CA GLY A 65 1.72 15.81 16.39
C GLY A 65 0.57 16.69 16.83
N SER A 66 0.73 18.00 16.63
CA SER A 66 -0.26 19.01 17.02
C SER A 66 -1.52 19.00 16.14
N ARG A 67 -1.42 18.59 14.87
CA ARG A 67 -2.56 18.45 13.95
C ARG A 67 -3.13 17.04 14.03
N TYR A 68 -4.44 16.95 14.23
CA TYR A 68 -5.17 15.69 14.20
C TYR A 68 -5.48 15.29 12.75
N TYR A 69 -5.20 14.03 12.40
CA TYR A 69 -5.56 13.41 11.13
C TYR A 69 -6.45 12.21 11.38
N ASP A 70 -7.56 12.12 10.67
CA ASP A 70 -8.52 11.01 10.77
C ASP A 70 -8.02 9.74 10.04
N ALA A 71 -7.24 9.94 8.97
CA ALA A 71 -6.72 8.87 8.12
C ALA A 71 -5.39 9.26 7.46
N PHE A 72 -4.69 8.23 6.99
CA PHE A 72 -3.40 8.35 6.28
C PHE A 72 -3.49 7.62 4.94
N CYS A 73 -3.16 8.32 3.85
CA CYS A 73 -2.97 7.73 2.53
C CYS A 73 -1.47 7.53 2.27
N VAL A 74 -1.09 6.39 1.69
CA VAL A 74 0.31 6.06 1.42
C VAL A 74 0.54 5.88 -0.07
N PHE A 75 1.57 6.58 -0.58
CA PHE A 75 1.97 6.56 -1.97
C PHE A 75 3.48 6.39 -2.11
N ASP A 76 3.93 5.91 -3.26
CA ASP A 76 5.32 5.98 -3.70
C ASP A 76 5.56 7.28 -4.48
N ALA A 77 6.80 7.77 -4.52
CA ALA A 77 7.13 9.09 -5.07
C ALA A 77 6.88 9.22 -6.59
N ASP A 78 6.81 8.10 -7.29
CA ASP A 78 6.56 7.97 -8.73
C ASP A 78 5.07 7.81 -9.08
N ASN A 79 4.19 7.73 -8.08
CA ASN A 79 2.75 7.63 -8.31
C ASN A 79 2.15 8.96 -8.81
N GLU A 80 0.98 8.84 -9.41
CA GLU A 80 0.01 9.91 -9.64
C GLU A 80 -1.38 9.41 -9.21
N VAL A 81 -2.30 10.31 -8.92
CA VAL A 81 -3.64 9.94 -8.47
C VAL A 81 -4.73 10.66 -9.27
N ASP A 82 -5.85 9.97 -9.44
CA ASP A 82 -7.05 10.56 -10.07
C ASP A 82 -7.57 11.74 -9.23
N PRO A 83 -8.08 12.82 -9.84
CA PRO A 83 -8.63 13.96 -9.10
C PRO A 83 -9.73 13.63 -8.09
N ALA A 84 -10.44 12.52 -8.23
CA ALA A 84 -11.47 12.07 -7.29
C ALA A 84 -10.91 11.16 -6.17
N PHE A 85 -9.61 10.86 -6.15
CA PHE A 85 -9.03 9.85 -5.25
C PHE A 85 -9.37 10.10 -3.77
N LEU A 86 -9.13 11.32 -3.24
CA LEU A 86 -9.36 11.60 -1.82
C LEU A 86 -10.84 11.56 -1.45
N SER A 87 -11.74 12.06 -2.30
CA SER A 87 -13.18 12.02 -2.06
C SER A 87 -13.71 10.58 -2.03
N GLU A 88 -13.28 9.73 -2.97
CA GLU A 88 -13.65 8.33 -3.05
C GLU A 88 -13.11 7.51 -1.87
N MET A 89 -11.85 7.75 -1.49
CA MET A 89 -11.25 7.09 -0.33
C MET A 89 -11.91 7.53 0.98
N ASN A 90 -12.25 8.81 1.15
CA ASN A 90 -12.97 9.31 2.32
C ASN A 90 -14.34 8.60 2.46
N GLN A 91 -15.08 8.46 1.36
CA GLN A 91 -16.34 7.73 1.35
C GLN A 91 -16.15 6.23 1.69
N ALA A 92 -15.11 5.59 1.14
CA ALA A 92 -14.85 4.18 1.39
C ALA A 92 -14.39 3.90 2.84
N LEU A 93 -13.64 4.83 3.46
CA LEU A 93 -13.21 4.74 4.87
C LEU A 93 -14.36 4.83 5.87
N SER A 94 -15.53 5.34 5.48
CA SER A 94 -16.73 5.27 6.33
C SER A 94 -17.23 3.83 6.54
N ARG A 95 -16.89 2.91 5.63
CA ARG A 95 -17.33 1.50 5.63
C ARG A 95 -16.23 0.52 6.04
N SER A 96 -14.96 0.91 5.92
CA SER A 96 -13.81 0.05 6.21
C SER A 96 -12.69 0.88 6.85
N ALA A 97 -12.05 0.37 7.89
CA ALA A 97 -10.96 1.08 8.57
C ALA A 97 -9.67 1.17 7.74
N ILE A 98 -9.53 0.34 6.72
CA ILE A 98 -8.46 0.38 5.73
C ILE A 98 -9.03 0.03 4.35
N VAL A 99 -8.62 0.76 3.33
CA VAL A 99 -9.13 0.62 1.95
C VAL A 99 -7.97 0.66 0.97
N LYS A 100 -7.97 -0.27 0.02
CA LYS A 100 -7.05 -0.30 -1.12
C LYS A 100 -7.72 0.33 -2.33
N SER A 101 -7.00 1.21 -3.04
CA SER A 101 -7.42 1.79 -4.31
C SER A 101 -7.20 0.84 -5.48
N ARG A 102 -7.80 1.17 -6.61
CA ARG A 102 -7.45 0.61 -7.91
C ARG A 102 -6.09 1.14 -8.34
N ILE A 103 -5.21 0.24 -8.81
CA ILE A 103 -3.89 0.60 -9.32
C ILE A 103 -3.81 0.34 -10.82
N LEU A 104 -3.24 1.26 -11.59
CA LEU A 104 -3.03 1.16 -13.03
C LEU A 104 -1.60 1.56 -13.37
N ALA A 105 -1.05 1.04 -14.48
CA ALA A 105 0.27 1.44 -14.94
C ALA A 105 0.22 2.78 -15.67
N LYS A 106 0.96 3.79 -15.18
CA LYS A 106 1.10 5.12 -15.77
C LYS A 106 1.72 5.06 -17.16
N ASN A 107 2.74 4.22 -17.32
CA ASN A 107 3.57 4.12 -18.54
C ASN A 107 3.30 2.84 -19.35
N ARG A 108 2.07 2.31 -19.33
CA ARG A 108 1.69 1.05 -20.00
C ARG A 108 2.03 0.95 -21.48
N MET A 109 2.09 2.09 -22.20
CA MET A 109 2.41 2.14 -23.63
C MET A 109 3.91 2.31 -23.93
N GLN A 110 4.76 2.43 -22.89
CA GLN A 110 6.18 2.73 -23.08
C GLN A 110 7.00 1.50 -23.47
N ALA A 111 6.64 0.30 -22.97
CA ALA A 111 7.33 -0.96 -23.28
C ALA A 111 6.39 -2.16 -23.12
N GLY A 112 6.72 -3.29 -23.79
CA GLY A 112 5.97 -4.54 -23.62
C GLY A 112 5.96 -5.04 -22.17
N ILE A 113 7.02 -4.80 -21.40
CA ILE A 113 7.09 -5.16 -19.97
C ILE A 113 6.09 -4.33 -19.15
N SER A 114 6.04 -3.01 -19.34
CA SER A 114 5.07 -2.17 -18.63
C SER A 114 3.62 -2.49 -19.03
N ALA A 115 3.38 -2.87 -20.29
CA ALA A 115 2.08 -3.38 -20.72
C ALA A 115 1.68 -4.71 -19.98
N CYS A 116 2.64 -5.60 -19.75
CA CYS A 116 2.40 -6.82 -18.95
C CYS A 116 2.03 -6.48 -17.50
N TYR A 117 2.62 -5.45 -16.90
CA TYR A 117 2.23 -4.98 -15.56
C TYR A 117 0.80 -4.41 -15.56
N GLU A 118 0.40 -3.67 -16.59
CA GLU A 118 -1.00 -3.21 -16.71
C GLU A 118 -1.98 -4.39 -16.74
N ILE A 119 -1.68 -5.45 -17.51
CA ILE A 119 -2.51 -6.67 -17.55
C ILE A 119 -2.56 -7.32 -16.15
N TYR A 120 -1.43 -7.41 -15.47
CA TYR A 120 -1.36 -7.94 -14.10
C TYR A 120 -2.23 -7.12 -13.13
N PHE A 121 -2.12 -5.79 -13.15
CA PHE A 121 -2.94 -4.94 -12.28
C PHE A 121 -4.41 -4.96 -12.65
N CYS A 122 -4.76 -4.93 -13.94
CA CYS A 122 -6.15 -5.10 -14.36
C CYS A 122 -6.73 -6.42 -13.84
N THR A 123 -5.97 -7.51 -13.93
CA THR A 123 -6.36 -8.83 -13.39
C THR A 123 -6.52 -8.79 -11.87
N ALA A 124 -5.54 -8.20 -11.15
CA ALA A 124 -5.57 -8.09 -9.69
C ALA A 124 -6.75 -7.21 -9.21
N ASN A 125 -7.00 -6.09 -9.88
CA ASN A 125 -8.11 -5.19 -9.55
C ASN A 125 -9.46 -5.89 -9.75
N HIS A 126 -9.68 -6.48 -10.93
CA HIS A 126 -10.98 -6.98 -11.34
C HIS A 126 -11.29 -8.37 -10.74
N PHE A 127 -10.40 -9.33 -10.91
CA PHE A 127 -10.66 -10.72 -10.51
C PHE A 127 -10.26 -11.03 -9.07
N LEU A 128 -9.35 -10.23 -8.48
CA LEU A 128 -8.95 -10.45 -7.08
C LEU A 128 -9.62 -9.46 -6.13
N ASN A 129 -9.36 -8.16 -6.25
CA ASN A 129 -9.81 -7.20 -5.23
C ASN A 129 -11.31 -6.91 -5.34
N ARG A 130 -11.84 -6.65 -6.55
CA ARG A 130 -13.28 -6.42 -6.75
C ARG A 130 -14.13 -7.64 -6.39
N ALA A 131 -13.70 -8.85 -6.79
CA ALA A 131 -14.39 -10.07 -6.42
C ALA A 131 -14.41 -10.30 -4.91
N ARG A 132 -13.28 -10.03 -4.21
CA ARG A 132 -13.22 -10.13 -2.75
C ARG A 132 -14.11 -9.11 -2.06
N GLU A 133 -14.12 -7.88 -2.52
CA GLU A 133 -15.02 -6.85 -1.99
C GLU A 133 -16.48 -7.29 -2.10
N ALA A 134 -16.90 -7.82 -3.25
CA ALA A 134 -18.25 -8.33 -3.46
C ALA A 134 -18.62 -9.53 -2.55
N LEU A 135 -17.62 -10.34 -2.19
CA LEU A 135 -17.79 -11.50 -1.30
C LEU A 135 -17.59 -11.15 0.20
N GLY A 136 -17.33 -9.90 0.55
CA GLY A 136 -17.04 -9.48 1.94
C GLY A 136 -15.70 -9.98 2.45
N LEU A 137 -14.78 -10.35 1.57
CA LEU A 137 -13.41 -10.75 1.88
C LEU A 137 -12.46 -9.54 1.84
N SER A 138 -11.25 -9.69 2.38
CA SER A 138 -10.24 -8.62 2.35
C SER A 138 -9.64 -8.45 0.97
N ALA A 139 -9.62 -7.22 0.47
CA ALA A 139 -8.78 -6.86 -0.64
C ALA A 139 -7.30 -7.04 -0.27
N ARG A 140 -6.49 -7.42 -1.24
CA ARG A 140 -5.05 -7.52 -1.05
C ARG A 140 -4.42 -6.13 -1.15
N VAL A 141 -3.65 -5.73 -0.16
CA VAL A 141 -2.80 -4.53 -0.26
C VAL A 141 -1.59 -4.91 -1.11
N ILE A 142 -1.49 -4.33 -2.28
CA ILE A 142 -0.38 -4.49 -3.22
C ILE A 142 0.18 -3.09 -3.45
N GLY A 143 1.40 -2.84 -2.99
CA GLY A 143 2.06 -1.55 -3.17
C GLY A 143 1.31 -0.34 -2.59
N PRO A 144 1.52 0.85 -3.17
CA PRO A 144 0.95 2.12 -2.72
C PRO A 144 -0.57 2.26 -2.99
N GLY A 145 -1.13 3.43 -2.72
CA GLY A 145 -2.52 3.74 -3.00
C GLY A 145 -3.49 3.04 -2.05
N PHE A 146 -3.22 3.05 -0.77
CA PHE A 146 -4.17 2.64 0.25
C PHE A 146 -4.37 3.77 1.28
N ALA A 147 -5.52 3.76 1.93
CA ALA A 147 -5.82 4.65 3.04
C ALA A 147 -6.15 3.83 4.28
N ILE A 148 -5.65 4.27 5.44
CA ILE A 148 -5.87 3.66 6.74
C ILE A 148 -6.36 4.70 7.73
N ARG A 149 -7.41 4.38 8.48
CA ARG A 149 -7.91 5.25 9.54
C ARG A 149 -6.94 5.29 10.72
N ARG A 150 -6.92 6.43 11.40
CA ARG A 150 -6.11 6.67 12.59
C ARG A 150 -6.32 5.60 13.67
N ASP A 151 -7.58 5.30 14.01
CA ASP A 151 -7.93 4.35 15.06
C ASP A 151 -7.35 2.94 14.81
N LEU A 152 -7.37 2.48 13.55
CA LEU A 152 -6.76 1.22 13.19
C LEU A 152 -5.23 1.31 13.24
N LEU A 153 -4.63 2.39 12.73
CA LEU A 153 -3.18 2.56 12.75
C LEU A 153 -2.63 2.60 14.18
N GLU A 154 -3.32 3.27 15.11
CA GLU A 154 -3.02 3.26 16.54
C GLU A 154 -3.17 1.86 17.16
N ALA A 155 -4.25 1.14 16.83
CA ALA A 155 -4.47 -0.23 17.32
C ALA A 155 -3.42 -1.23 16.81
N LEU A 156 -2.84 -1.00 15.63
CA LEU A 156 -1.73 -1.80 15.09
C LEU A 156 -0.36 -1.41 15.69
N GLY A 157 -0.28 -0.29 16.41
CA GLY A 157 0.98 0.27 16.91
C GLY A 157 1.82 0.96 15.84
N GLY A 158 1.16 1.45 14.77
CA GLY A 158 1.77 2.09 13.61
C GLY A 158 1.90 1.15 12.41
N PHE A 159 2.78 1.51 11.45
CA PHE A 159 3.04 0.65 10.28
C PHE A 159 4.01 -0.49 10.63
N PRO A 160 3.72 -1.74 10.23
CA PRO A 160 4.66 -2.84 10.40
C PRO A 160 5.90 -2.61 9.52
N CYS A 161 7.09 -2.95 10.03
CA CYS A 161 8.37 -2.62 9.39
C CYS A 161 9.45 -3.70 9.54
N CYS A 162 9.05 -4.96 9.74
CA CYS A 162 9.99 -6.07 10.00
C CYS A 162 10.49 -6.76 8.74
N THR A 163 9.84 -6.56 7.59
CA THR A 163 10.14 -7.29 6.34
C THR A 163 10.41 -6.35 5.17
N LEU A 164 10.77 -6.93 4.02
CA LEU A 164 11.00 -6.18 2.77
C LEU A 164 9.71 -5.79 2.03
N ALA A 165 8.54 -6.26 2.50
CA ALA A 165 7.23 -6.01 1.89
C ALA A 165 6.27 -5.49 2.96
N GLU A 166 6.37 -4.20 3.25
CA GLU A 166 5.58 -3.50 4.27
C GLU A 166 4.07 -3.55 4.00
N ASP A 167 3.68 -3.57 2.73
CA ASP A 167 2.29 -3.70 2.26
C ASP A 167 1.72 -5.09 2.57
N ALA A 168 2.45 -6.15 2.26
CA ALA A 168 2.07 -7.51 2.60
C ALA A 168 2.07 -7.73 4.13
N GLU A 169 2.98 -7.08 4.86
CA GLU A 169 3.03 -7.15 6.32
C GLU A 169 1.82 -6.44 6.93
N LEU A 170 1.43 -5.27 6.42
CA LEU A 170 0.20 -4.57 6.81
C LEU A 170 -1.04 -5.41 6.52
N TYR A 171 -1.12 -6.04 5.33
CA TYR A 171 -2.19 -6.98 4.99
C TYR A 171 -2.29 -8.11 6.02
N ALA A 172 -1.18 -8.75 6.34
CA ALA A 172 -1.11 -9.84 7.31
C ALA A 172 -1.46 -9.39 8.74
N ALA A 173 -1.07 -8.18 9.15
CA ALA A 173 -1.43 -7.58 10.42
C ALA A 173 -2.94 -7.37 10.53
N CYS A 174 -3.58 -6.79 9.51
CA CYS A 174 -5.04 -6.62 9.47
C CYS A 174 -5.77 -7.96 9.60
N LEU A 175 -5.38 -8.99 8.87
CA LEU A 175 -5.97 -10.33 8.98
C LEU A 175 -5.81 -10.93 10.38
N THR A 176 -4.65 -10.74 10.99
CA THR A 176 -4.36 -11.24 12.35
C THR A 176 -5.27 -10.58 13.37
N HIS A 177 -5.55 -9.29 13.23
CA HIS A 177 -6.47 -8.53 14.08
C HIS A 177 -7.95 -8.74 13.71
N GLY A 178 -8.24 -9.49 12.65
CA GLY A 178 -9.60 -9.74 12.17
C GLY A 178 -10.24 -8.53 11.48
N VAL A 179 -9.43 -7.60 11.01
CA VAL A 179 -9.85 -6.42 10.25
C VAL A 179 -9.99 -6.77 8.78
N ARG A 180 -11.13 -6.44 8.17
CA ARG A 180 -11.35 -6.56 6.74
C ARG A 180 -10.79 -5.34 6.03
N ILE A 181 -10.08 -5.57 4.94
CA ILE A 181 -9.57 -4.52 4.06
C ILE A 181 -10.57 -4.33 2.92
N GLY A 182 -11.10 -3.11 2.81
CA GLY A 182 -12.00 -2.73 1.72
C GLY A 182 -11.26 -2.47 0.41
N TYR A 183 -12.01 -2.45 -0.70
CA TYR A 183 -11.53 -2.05 -2.02
C TYR A 183 -12.38 -0.94 -2.60
N CYS A 184 -11.74 0.13 -3.08
CA CYS A 184 -12.38 1.24 -3.76
C CYS A 184 -11.93 1.27 -5.22
N GLU A 185 -12.81 0.83 -6.14
CA GLU A 185 -12.52 0.77 -7.58
C GLU A 185 -12.47 2.15 -8.22
N SER A 186 -13.23 3.11 -7.69
CA SER A 186 -13.31 4.50 -8.19
C SER A 186 -12.12 5.36 -7.77
N ALA A 187 -11.45 5.03 -6.66
CA ALA A 187 -10.20 5.69 -6.29
C ALA A 187 -9.03 5.08 -7.08
N VAL A 188 -8.42 5.86 -7.97
CA VAL A 188 -7.39 5.35 -8.90
C VAL A 188 -6.02 5.93 -8.56
N THR A 189 -5.02 5.05 -8.49
CA THR A 189 -3.59 5.37 -8.39
C THR A 189 -2.88 4.87 -9.63
N TYR A 190 -2.04 5.70 -10.23
CA TYR A 190 -1.19 5.37 -11.37
C TYR A 190 0.23 5.14 -10.89
N ASP A 191 0.79 3.96 -11.20
CA ASP A 191 2.13 3.55 -10.79
C ASP A 191 3.08 3.49 -11.97
N GLU A 192 4.36 3.78 -11.76
CA GLU A 192 5.36 3.72 -12.83
C GLU A 192 6.02 2.35 -12.86
N GLU A 193 5.86 1.66 -13.99
CA GLU A 193 6.29 0.28 -14.13
C GLU A 193 7.63 0.13 -14.85
N PRO A 194 8.42 -0.92 -14.53
CA PRO A 194 9.67 -1.20 -15.20
C PRO A 194 9.50 -1.32 -16.73
N VAL A 195 10.39 -0.69 -17.47
CA VAL A 195 10.42 -0.76 -18.94
C VAL A 195 11.39 -1.79 -19.49
N THR A 196 12.23 -2.39 -18.62
CA THR A 196 13.20 -3.42 -19.02
C THR A 196 12.99 -4.71 -18.25
N TRP A 197 13.27 -5.84 -18.92
CA TRP A 197 13.20 -7.17 -18.31
C TRP A 197 14.07 -7.29 -17.05
N ARG A 198 15.30 -6.74 -17.11
CA ARG A 198 16.24 -6.79 -15.97
C ARG A 198 15.68 -6.06 -14.75
N ALA A 199 15.14 -4.86 -14.92
CA ALA A 199 14.52 -4.09 -13.83
C ALA A 199 13.31 -4.85 -13.25
N SER A 200 12.46 -5.41 -14.12
CA SER A 200 11.31 -6.23 -13.71
C SER A 200 11.73 -7.45 -12.87
N LEU A 201 12.78 -8.18 -13.28
CA LEU A 201 13.27 -9.33 -12.50
C LEU A 201 13.78 -8.92 -11.11
N VAL A 202 14.53 -7.82 -11.01
CA VAL A 202 15.04 -7.31 -9.73
C VAL A 202 13.87 -6.94 -8.81
N GLN A 203 12.87 -6.23 -9.33
CA GLN A 203 11.68 -5.84 -8.57
C GLN A 203 10.87 -7.04 -8.10
N ARG A 204 10.56 -7.99 -8.99
CA ARG A 204 9.82 -9.22 -8.66
C ARG A 204 10.55 -10.08 -7.64
N ARG A 205 11.88 -10.20 -7.75
CA ARG A 205 12.69 -10.93 -6.77
C ARG A 205 12.56 -10.31 -5.38
N ARG A 206 12.59 -8.98 -5.29
CA ARG A 206 12.36 -8.26 -4.02
C ARG A 206 10.96 -8.54 -3.47
N TRP A 207 9.92 -8.44 -4.30
CA TRP A 207 8.53 -8.72 -3.91
C TRP A 207 8.36 -10.15 -3.38
N MET A 208 8.82 -11.14 -4.14
CA MET A 208 8.72 -12.55 -3.74
C MET A 208 9.46 -12.83 -2.43
N SER A 209 10.67 -12.30 -2.28
CA SER A 209 11.43 -12.44 -1.03
C SER A 209 10.69 -11.82 0.16
N GLY A 210 10.14 -10.63 -0.01
CA GLY A 210 9.36 -9.95 1.04
C GLY A 210 8.09 -10.72 1.42
N ILE A 211 7.29 -11.14 0.43
CA ILE A 211 6.07 -11.92 0.68
C ILE A 211 6.40 -13.24 1.39
N MET A 212 7.47 -13.94 0.99
CA MET A 212 7.90 -15.18 1.66
C MET A 212 8.31 -14.93 3.12
N GLN A 213 8.99 -13.81 3.41
CA GLN A 213 9.32 -13.42 4.79
C GLN A 213 8.03 -13.21 5.62
N VAL A 214 7.11 -12.39 5.10
CA VAL A 214 5.80 -12.15 5.76
C VAL A 214 5.06 -13.45 6.01
N SER A 215 4.97 -14.30 4.99
CA SER A 215 4.26 -15.57 5.08
C SER A 215 4.83 -16.47 6.17
N ARG A 216 6.17 -16.63 6.22
CA ARG A 216 6.84 -17.44 7.26
C ARG A 216 6.56 -16.92 8.67
N LEU A 217 6.54 -15.60 8.86
CA LEU A 217 6.30 -15.00 10.16
C LEU A 217 4.81 -15.03 10.58
N THR A 218 3.90 -14.96 9.62
CA THR A 218 2.49 -14.69 9.90
C THR A 218 1.59 -15.90 9.76
N LEU A 219 1.85 -16.83 8.82
CA LEU A 219 0.99 -18.01 8.62
C LEU A 219 0.75 -18.84 9.88
N PRO A 220 1.76 -19.12 10.73
CA PRO A 220 1.53 -19.87 11.97
C PRO A 220 0.56 -19.14 12.94
N LYS A 221 0.67 -17.81 13.02
CA LYS A 221 -0.22 -16.98 13.85
C LYS A 221 -1.64 -16.96 13.29
N LEU A 222 -1.79 -16.76 11.99
CA LEU A 222 -3.08 -16.77 11.30
C LEU A 222 -3.77 -18.12 11.40
N PHE A 223 -3.05 -19.22 11.24
CA PHE A 223 -3.58 -20.57 11.39
C PHE A 223 -4.11 -20.81 12.81
N ARG A 224 -3.34 -20.42 13.84
CA ARG A 224 -3.79 -20.50 15.23
C ARG A 224 -5.04 -19.66 15.48
N ASN A 225 -5.10 -18.45 14.92
CA ASN A 225 -6.26 -17.56 15.03
C ASN A 225 -7.47 -18.12 14.27
N PHE A 226 -7.24 -18.77 13.12
CA PHE A 226 -8.29 -19.45 12.35
C PHE A 226 -8.90 -20.62 13.14
N LEU A 227 -8.08 -21.46 13.77
CA LEU A 227 -8.59 -22.57 14.59
C LEU A 227 -9.43 -22.08 15.78
N ARG A 228 -9.11 -20.92 16.36
CA ARG A 228 -9.87 -20.33 17.47
C ARG A 228 -11.16 -19.64 17.03
N ARG A 229 -11.13 -18.97 15.90
CA ARG A 229 -12.26 -18.21 15.33
C ARG A 229 -12.25 -18.37 13.81
N PRO A 230 -12.81 -19.46 13.29
CA PRO A 230 -12.86 -19.71 11.87
C PRO A 230 -13.59 -18.58 11.11
N SER A 231 -13.04 -18.11 10.00
CA SER A 231 -13.70 -17.18 9.09
C SER A 231 -13.17 -17.35 7.68
N LEU A 232 -14.04 -17.14 6.69
CA LEU A 232 -13.66 -17.22 5.27
C LEU A 232 -12.55 -16.20 4.94
N ASN A 233 -12.61 -15.01 5.53
CA ASN A 233 -11.60 -13.97 5.32
C ASN A 233 -10.20 -14.41 5.78
N ARG A 234 -10.10 -15.09 6.94
CA ARG A 234 -8.80 -15.63 7.41
C ARG A 234 -8.32 -16.78 6.53
N LEU A 235 -9.23 -17.66 6.11
CA LEU A 235 -8.88 -18.77 5.22
C LEU A 235 -8.36 -18.25 3.88
N ASP A 236 -9.08 -17.34 3.22
CA ASP A 236 -8.65 -16.70 1.98
C ASP A 236 -7.29 -15.98 2.15
N GLY A 237 -7.12 -15.24 3.24
CA GLY A 237 -5.87 -14.56 3.53
C GLY A 237 -4.68 -15.51 3.72
N MET A 238 -4.88 -16.65 4.39
CA MET A 238 -3.83 -17.69 4.50
C MET A 238 -3.48 -18.28 3.14
N LEU A 239 -4.48 -18.57 2.30
CA LEU A 239 -4.24 -19.07 0.94
C LEU A 239 -3.47 -18.06 0.09
N GLN A 240 -3.79 -16.77 0.18
CA GLN A 240 -3.07 -15.71 -0.53
C GLN A 240 -1.61 -15.58 -0.08
N LEU A 241 -1.34 -15.66 1.23
CA LEU A 241 0.02 -15.61 1.77
C LEU A 241 0.80 -16.90 1.48
N ALA A 242 0.14 -18.05 1.35
CA ALA A 242 0.76 -19.32 0.99
C ALA A 242 1.00 -19.47 -0.53
N PHE A 243 0.29 -18.71 -1.36
CA PHE A 243 0.33 -18.84 -2.82
C PHE A 243 1.74 -18.77 -3.44
N PRO A 244 2.67 -17.88 -3.00
CA PRO A 244 4.03 -17.86 -3.52
C PRO A 244 4.79 -19.19 -3.34
N PHE A 245 4.54 -19.90 -2.25
CA PHE A 245 5.15 -21.24 -2.04
C PHE A 245 4.56 -22.26 -2.99
N LEU A 246 3.24 -22.19 -3.26
CA LEU A 246 2.59 -23.07 -4.24
C LEU A 246 3.13 -22.81 -5.64
N GLN A 247 3.29 -21.53 -6.03
CA GLN A 247 3.89 -21.17 -7.31
C GLN A 247 5.33 -21.67 -7.47
N ALA A 248 6.12 -21.68 -6.40
CA ALA A 248 7.48 -22.20 -6.43
C ALA A 248 7.54 -23.74 -6.58
N LEU A 249 6.46 -24.45 -6.24
CA LEU A 249 6.35 -25.91 -6.36
C LEU A 249 5.74 -26.36 -7.69
N THR A 250 5.09 -25.46 -8.42
CA THR A 250 4.54 -25.77 -9.75
C THR A 250 5.54 -25.34 -10.81
N PRO A 251 6.33 -26.25 -11.40
CA PRO A 251 7.08 -25.94 -12.63
C PRO A 251 6.04 -25.73 -13.72
N PHE A 252 6.02 -24.57 -14.34
CA PHE A 252 5.22 -24.09 -15.48
C PHE A 252 4.28 -25.05 -16.16
#